data_f1e2a71b49663df2c5839483e7cdbe14
#
_entry.id   f1e2a71b49663df2c5839483e7cdbe14
#
_cell.length_a   1.000
_cell.length_b   1.000
_cell.length_c   1.000
_cell.angle_alpha   90.00
_cell.angle_beta   90.00
_cell.angle_gamma   90.00
#
_symmetry.space_group_name_H-M   'P 1'
#
loop_
_entity.id
_entity.type
_entity.pdbx_description
1 polymer ?
#
loop_
_entity_poly.entity_id
_entity_poly.type
_entity_poly.pdbx_seq_one_letter_code
_entity_poly.pdbx_strand_id
1 'polypeptide(L)'
;KGWNMIGWRLGWVCGHERLVRAFADVKDNCDSGQFIAIQKAAVAALDDAEIPRRTREKYQRRLKKLVAALGQCGFKCKMPGGTYFLYVAAPKGVTSGPAFATAEECSQYLIEEHSICTVPWDDAGAFLRLSVTYEAPDEAAEDALMAETENRLKILRLVF
;
A
#
# COMPACT_ATOMS: atom_id res chain seq x y z
N LYS A 1 -6.40 7.21 -7.99
CA LYS A 1 -5.33 6.99 -6.99
C LYS A 1 -4.21 8.02 -7.15
N GLY A 2 -3.75 8.30 -8.37
CA GLY A 2 -2.66 9.26 -8.62
C GLY A 2 -2.91 10.67 -8.07
N TRP A 3 -4.16 11.07 -7.92
CA TRP A 3 -4.58 12.35 -7.35
C TRP A 3 -4.94 12.25 -5.86
N ASN A 4 -4.57 11.16 -5.19
CA ASN A 4 -4.87 10.91 -3.77
C ASN A 4 -6.36 10.96 -3.38
N MET A 5 -7.24 10.68 -4.35
CA MET A 5 -8.70 10.68 -4.20
C MET A 5 -9.28 9.27 -4.13
N ILE A 6 -8.62 8.36 -3.40
CA ILE A 6 -8.96 6.93 -3.36
C ILE A 6 -10.35 6.68 -2.79
N GLY A 7 -10.71 7.41 -1.74
CA GLY A 7 -11.99 7.31 -1.05
C GLY A 7 -13.20 7.77 -1.89
N TRP A 8 -12.98 8.53 -2.94
CA TRP A 8 -14.04 9.03 -3.80
C TRP A 8 -14.59 7.97 -4.75
N ARG A 9 -13.90 6.83 -4.89
CA ARG A 9 -14.36 5.64 -5.63
C ARG A 9 -14.78 5.92 -7.07
N LEU A 10 -14.07 6.79 -7.77
CA LEU A 10 -14.28 7.13 -9.15
C LEU A 10 -13.22 6.47 -10.04
N GLY A 11 -13.66 5.96 -11.17
CA GLY A 11 -12.83 5.47 -12.26
C GLY A 11 -13.54 5.74 -13.59
N TRP A 12 -12.82 5.55 -14.68
CA TRP A 12 -13.37 5.67 -16.02
C TRP A 12 -12.80 4.58 -16.94
N VAL A 13 -13.54 4.30 -17.99
CA VAL A 13 -13.13 3.40 -19.06
C VAL A 13 -13.03 4.20 -20.35
N CYS A 14 -11.90 4.07 -21.05
CA CYS A 14 -11.71 4.61 -22.39
C CYS A 14 -11.04 3.56 -23.27
N GLY A 15 -11.33 3.59 -24.57
CA GLY A 15 -10.77 2.63 -25.50
C GLY A 15 -11.60 2.49 -26.76
N HIS A 16 -11.54 1.30 -27.39
CA HIS A 16 -12.30 1.02 -28.59
C HIS A 16 -13.81 1.12 -28.34
N GLU A 17 -14.54 1.78 -29.24
CA GLU A 17 -15.97 2.08 -29.11
C GLU A 17 -16.82 0.87 -28.70
N ARG A 18 -16.62 -0.30 -29.31
CA ARG A 18 -17.37 -1.52 -28.98
C ARG A 18 -17.18 -1.96 -27.52
N LEU A 19 -15.98 -1.80 -26.95
CA LEU A 19 -15.71 -2.18 -25.57
C LEU A 19 -16.33 -1.15 -24.61
N VAL A 20 -16.22 0.13 -24.92
CA VAL A 20 -16.82 1.21 -24.13
C VAL A 20 -18.34 1.08 -24.13
N ARG A 21 -18.95 0.74 -25.30
CA ARG A 21 -20.39 0.54 -25.41
C ARG A 21 -20.86 -0.68 -24.62
N ALA A 22 -20.18 -1.82 -24.76
CA ALA A 22 -20.52 -3.02 -23.99
C ALA A 22 -20.43 -2.77 -22.47
N PHE A 23 -19.42 -1.98 -22.02
CA PHE A 23 -19.32 -1.55 -20.64
C PHE A 23 -20.50 -0.66 -20.23
N ALA A 24 -20.90 0.29 -21.06
CA ALA A 24 -22.03 1.17 -20.80
C ALA A 24 -23.35 0.39 -20.68
N ASP A 25 -23.60 -0.55 -21.59
CA ASP A 25 -24.80 -1.40 -21.57
C ASP A 25 -24.92 -2.21 -20.26
N VAL A 26 -23.78 -2.73 -19.74
CA VAL A 26 -23.76 -3.42 -18.44
C VAL A 26 -23.96 -2.42 -17.29
N LYS A 27 -23.28 -1.28 -17.36
CA LYS A 27 -23.32 -0.23 -16.34
C LYS A 27 -24.73 0.32 -16.12
N ASP A 28 -25.47 0.55 -17.20
CA ASP A 28 -26.85 1.06 -17.15
C ASP A 28 -27.82 0.09 -16.44
N ASN A 29 -27.45 -1.21 -16.37
CA ASN A 29 -28.19 -2.21 -15.63
C ASN A 29 -27.67 -2.45 -14.19
N CYS A 30 -26.53 -1.84 -13.81
CA CYS A 30 -25.92 -2.05 -12.49
C CYS A 30 -26.28 -0.93 -11.51
N ASP A 31 -26.33 0.32 -11.97
CA ASP A 31 -26.59 1.49 -11.12
C ASP A 31 -27.12 2.68 -11.93
N SER A 32 -27.55 3.74 -11.23
CA SER A 32 -28.08 4.98 -11.83
C SER A 32 -27.00 6.02 -12.09
N GLY A 33 -25.73 5.67 -12.03
CA GLY A 33 -24.59 6.55 -12.27
C GLY A 33 -23.96 7.11 -10.99
N GLN A 34 -22.85 7.84 -11.17
CA GLN A 34 -22.09 8.43 -10.07
C GLN A 34 -22.56 9.85 -9.78
N PHE A 35 -22.40 10.27 -8.52
CA PHE A 35 -22.70 11.62 -8.09
C PHE A 35 -21.93 12.67 -8.91
N ILE A 36 -22.65 13.61 -9.53
CA ILE A 36 -22.09 14.57 -10.50
C ILE A 36 -20.97 15.42 -9.87
N ALA A 37 -21.08 15.78 -8.59
CA ALA A 37 -20.05 16.58 -7.92
C ALA A 37 -18.69 15.87 -7.90
N ILE A 38 -18.67 14.55 -7.69
CA ILE A 38 -17.44 13.73 -7.73
C ILE A 38 -16.85 13.72 -9.15
N GLN A 39 -17.69 13.62 -10.16
CA GLN A 39 -17.25 13.66 -11.57
C GLN A 39 -16.61 15.02 -11.91
N LYS A 40 -17.25 16.14 -11.52
CA LYS A 40 -16.68 17.49 -11.72
C LYS A 40 -15.38 17.69 -10.95
N ALA A 41 -15.29 17.20 -9.73
CA ALA A 41 -14.07 17.24 -8.93
C ALA A 41 -12.92 16.42 -9.59
N ALA A 42 -13.25 15.29 -10.21
CA ALA A 42 -12.25 14.50 -10.94
C ALA A 42 -11.76 15.23 -12.19
N VAL A 43 -12.62 15.90 -12.93
CA VAL A 43 -12.22 16.73 -14.09
C VAL A 43 -11.26 17.83 -13.62
N ALA A 44 -11.62 18.59 -12.60
CA ALA A 44 -10.74 19.62 -12.04
C ALA A 44 -9.40 19.06 -11.54
N ALA A 45 -9.41 17.87 -10.93
CA ALA A 45 -8.18 17.21 -10.48
C ALA A 45 -7.29 16.79 -11.66
N LEU A 46 -7.86 16.35 -12.78
CA LEU A 46 -7.10 15.96 -13.99
C LEU A 46 -6.37 17.14 -14.64
N ASP A 47 -6.88 18.35 -14.48
CA ASP A 47 -6.26 19.56 -15.00
C ASP A 47 -5.05 20.04 -14.16
N ASP A 48 -4.86 19.50 -12.95
CA ASP A 48 -3.74 19.83 -12.06
C ASP A 48 -2.66 18.73 -12.09
N ALA A 49 -1.62 18.96 -12.89
CA ALA A 49 -0.48 18.05 -12.99
C ALA A 49 0.41 18.02 -11.72
N GLU A 50 0.30 19.01 -10.85
CA GLU A 50 1.10 19.09 -9.62
C GLU A 50 0.65 18.10 -8.56
N ILE A 51 -0.64 17.79 -8.50
CA ILE A 51 -1.18 16.81 -7.53
C ILE A 51 -0.53 15.43 -7.70
N PRO A 52 -0.54 14.80 -8.90
CA PRO A 52 0.12 13.49 -9.07
C PRO A 52 1.63 13.57 -8.91
N ARG A 53 2.28 14.68 -9.25
CA ARG A 53 3.72 14.88 -9.04
C ARG A 53 4.06 14.83 -7.54
N ARG A 54 3.40 15.64 -6.72
CA ARG A 54 3.59 15.68 -5.26
C ARG A 54 3.23 14.35 -4.61
N THR A 55 2.15 13.71 -5.05
CA THR A 55 1.73 12.40 -4.56
C THR A 55 2.79 11.34 -4.83
N ARG A 56 3.37 11.32 -6.04
CA ARG A 56 4.45 10.41 -6.42
C ARG A 56 5.70 10.64 -5.56
N GLU A 57 6.13 11.89 -5.40
CA GLU A 57 7.32 12.24 -4.60
C GLU A 57 7.17 11.82 -3.14
N LYS A 58 6.00 12.09 -2.55
CA LYS A 58 5.66 11.67 -1.19
C LYS A 58 5.78 10.16 -1.02
N TYR A 59 5.12 9.38 -1.85
CA TYR A 59 5.13 7.92 -1.71
C TYR A 59 6.47 7.29 -2.09
N GLN A 60 7.18 7.84 -3.06
CA GLN A 60 8.53 7.40 -3.40
C GLN A 60 9.50 7.58 -2.22
N ARG A 61 9.46 8.75 -1.55
CA ARG A 61 10.24 9.03 -0.35
C ARG A 61 9.92 8.02 0.75
N ARG A 62 8.64 7.84 1.07
CA ARG A 62 8.18 6.93 2.11
C ARG A 62 8.54 5.47 1.84
N LEU A 63 8.41 5.02 0.59
CA LEU A 63 8.84 3.68 0.19
C LEU A 63 10.34 3.48 0.34
N LYS A 64 11.17 4.49 0.01
CA LYS A 64 12.61 4.42 0.23
C LYS A 64 12.94 4.23 1.71
N LYS A 65 12.29 4.99 2.59
CA LYS A 65 12.45 4.87 4.05
C LYS A 65 12.04 3.47 4.55
N LEU A 66 10.89 2.97 4.11
CA LEU A 66 10.40 1.64 4.48
C LEU A 66 11.33 0.53 4.00
N VAL A 67 11.78 0.56 2.74
CA VAL A 67 12.73 -0.42 2.19
C VAL A 67 14.04 -0.42 2.97
N ALA A 68 14.55 0.75 3.35
CA ALA A 68 15.75 0.86 4.17
C ALA A 68 15.56 0.26 5.57
N ALA A 69 14.48 0.61 6.27
CA ALA A 69 14.16 0.10 7.61
C ALA A 69 13.99 -1.43 7.60
N LEU A 70 13.22 -1.97 6.66
CA LEU A 70 13.02 -3.42 6.54
C LEU A 70 14.32 -4.15 6.17
N GLY A 71 15.17 -3.54 5.34
CA GLY A 71 16.49 -4.09 5.02
C GLY A 71 17.38 -4.27 6.26
N GLN A 72 17.33 -3.32 7.21
CA GLN A 72 18.04 -3.42 8.49
C GLN A 72 17.49 -4.54 9.40
N CYS A 73 16.27 -5.02 9.12
CA CYS A 73 15.61 -6.10 9.86
C CYS A 73 15.71 -7.46 9.15
N GLY A 74 16.51 -7.57 8.07
CA GLY A 74 16.75 -8.81 7.34
C GLY A 74 15.81 -9.09 6.17
N PHE A 75 14.84 -8.23 5.89
CA PHE A 75 13.96 -8.40 4.73
C PHE A 75 14.71 -8.18 3.41
N LYS A 76 14.55 -9.10 2.48
CA LYS A 76 15.04 -8.96 1.11
C LYS A 76 13.99 -8.27 0.26
N CYS A 77 13.96 -6.95 0.28
CA CYS A 77 13.00 -6.16 -0.48
C CYS A 77 13.69 -5.26 -1.52
N LYS A 78 12.97 -4.96 -2.59
CA LYS A 78 13.41 -4.04 -3.65
C LYS A 78 12.43 -2.88 -3.74
N MET A 79 12.96 -1.71 -4.07
CA MET A 79 12.14 -0.54 -4.35
C MET A 79 11.19 -0.83 -5.53
N PRO A 80 9.85 -0.73 -5.36
CA PRO A 80 8.92 -0.93 -6.46
C PRO A 80 8.98 0.23 -7.45
N GLY A 81 8.69 -0.04 -8.72
CA GLY A 81 8.66 0.98 -9.78
C GLY A 81 7.45 1.92 -9.73
N GLY A 82 6.44 1.60 -8.93
CA GLY A 82 5.22 2.37 -8.71
C GLY A 82 4.47 1.86 -7.50
N THR A 83 3.28 2.40 -7.22
CA THR A 83 2.45 2.03 -6.07
C THR A 83 2.89 2.69 -4.75
N TYR A 84 2.07 2.50 -3.72
CA TYR A 84 2.35 2.82 -2.31
C TYR A 84 2.34 1.57 -1.42
N PHE A 85 2.43 0.40 -2.05
CA PHE A 85 2.55 -0.89 -1.36
C PHE A 85 3.94 -1.47 -1.56
N LEU A 86 4.40 -2.21 -0.57
CA LEU A 86 5.59 -3.03 -0.64
C LEU A 86 5.22 -4.48 -0.31
N TYR A 87 5.61 -5.40 -1.18
CA TYR A 87 5.51 -6.83 -0.98
C TYR A 87 6.84 -7.39 -0.53
N VAL A 88 6.84 -8.14 0.56
CA VAL A 88 8.04 -8.81 1.09
C VAL A 88 7.70 -10.24 1.47
N ALA A 89 8.66 -11.15 1.38
CA ALA A 89 8.49 -12.49 1.89
C ALA A 89 8.21 -12.45 3.40
N ALA A 90 7.23 -13.21 3.86
CA ALA A 90 6.94 -13.31 5.28
C ALA A 90 8.08 -14.05 5.99
N PRO A 91 8.53 -13.59 7.17
CA PRO A 91 9.40 -14.37 8.05
C PRO A 91 8.77 -15.72 8.41
N LYS A 92 9.58 -16.73 8.59
CA LYS A 92 9.17 -18.08 9.04
C LYS A 92 9.04 -18.20 10.55
N GLY A 93 9.43 -17.17 11.29
CA GLY A 93 9.36 -17.15 12.74
C GLY A 93 10.26 -16.10 13.37
N VAL A 94 10.42 -16.19 14.68
CA VAL A 94 11.33 -15.38 15.49
C VAL A 94 12.28 -16.28 16.27
N THR A 95 13.53 -15.88 16.47
CA THR A 95 14.61 -16.74 17.01
C THR A 95 14.28 -17.36 18.37
N SER A 96 13.55 -16.66 19.22
CA SER A 96 13.17 -17.12 20.56
C SER A 96 11.65 -17.07 20.79
N GLY A 97 10.87 -17.38 19.75
CA GLY A 97 9.42 -17.29 19.76
C GLY A 97 8.77 -18.25 18.76
N PRO A 98 7.56 -17.94 18.29
CA PRO A 98 6.82 -18.83 17.41
C PRO A 98 7.45 -18.96 16.02
N ALA A 99 7.23 -20.13 15.41
CA ALA A 99 7.39 -20.32 13.97
C ALA A 99 6.07 -20.00 13.28
N PHE A 100 6.14 -19.51 12.04
CA PHE A 100 4.98 -19.17 11.23
C PHE A 100 4.91 -20.10 10.02
N ALA A 101 3.80 -20.82 9.87
CA ALA A 101 3.54 -21.66 8.71
C ALA A 101 2.98 -20.85 7.52
N THR A 102 2.30 -19.73 7.80
CA THR A 102 1.63 -18.88 6.82
C THR A 102 1.99 -17.40 7.02
N ALA A 103 1.76 -16.59 5.99
CA ALA A 103 1.85 -15.13 6.11
C ALA A 103 0.77 -14.58 7.05
N GLU A 104 -0.38 -15.23 7.14
CA GLU A 104 -1.46 -14.85 8.06
C GLU A 104 -1.01 -14.98 9.51
N GLU A 105 -0.41 -16.09 9.91
CA GLU A 105 0.14 -16.29 11.26
C GLU A 105 1.20 -15.23 11.61
N CYS A 106 2.11 -14.95 10.67
CA CYS A 106 3.10 -13.90 10.84
C CYS A 106 2.45 -12.51 10.99
N SER A 107 1.50 -12.18 10.13
CA SER A 107 0.78 -10.90 10.17
C SER A 107 0.04 -10.72 11.50
N GLN A 108 -0.66 -11.76 11.96
CA GLN A 108 -1.41 -11.73 13.20
C GLN A 108 -0.48 -11.51 14.41
N TYR A 109 0.63 -12.23 14.47
CA TYR A 109 1.65 -12.04 15.51
C TYR A 109 2.21 -10.61 15.53
N LEU A 110 2.52 -10.04 14.35
CA LEU A 110 3.02 -8.68 14.24
C LEU A 110 2.01 -7.64 14.70
N ILE A 111 0.71 -7.87 14.46
CA ILE A 111 -0.37 -6.97 14.89
C ILE A 111 -0.55 -7.04 16.40
N GLU A 112 -0.73 -8.23 16.96
CA GLU A 112 -1.09 -8.45 18.36
C GLU A 112 0.04 -8.10 19.31
N GLU A 113 1.25 -8.55 19.01
CA GLU A 113 2.39 -8.42 19.93
C GLU A 113 3.24 -7.17 19.68
N HIS A 114 3.21 -6.64 18.45
CA HIS A 114 4.12 -5.55 18.05
C HIS A 114 3.45 -4.33 17.45
N SER A 115 2.12 -4.33 17.32
CA SER A 115 1.33 -3.25 16.74
C SER A 115 1.82 -2.83 15.33
N ILE A 116 2.27 -3.82 14.54
CA ILE A 116 2.69 -3.63 13.15
C ILE A 116 1.64 -4.27 12.24
N CYS A 117 0.83 -3.41 11.62
CA CYS A 117 -0.25 -3.85 10.73
C CYS A 117 0.29 -4.17 9.33
N THR A 118 0.09 -5.41 8.89
CA THR A 118 0.39 -5.87 7.54
C THR A 118 -0.83 -6.56 6.92
N VAL A 119 -0.81 -6.80 5.63
CA VAL A 119 -1.82 -7.62 4.95
C VAL A 119 -1.16 -8.91 4.50
N PRO A 120 -1.57 -10.07 5.02
CA PRO A 120 -1.03 -11.35 4.62
C PRO A 120 -1.48 -11.72 3.21
N TRP A 121 -0.66 -12.48 2.51
CA TRP A 121 -0.94 -12.97 1.17
C TRP A 121 -0.28 -14.35 1.00
N ASP A 122 -1.09 -15.40 0.99
CA ASP A 122 -0.63 -16.78 0.92
C ASP A 122 -0.91 -17.46 -0.44
N ASP A 123 -1.75 -16.85 -1.30
CA ASP A 123 -2.16 -17.44 -2.59
C ASP A 123 -1.00 -17.66 -3.60
N ALA A 124 0.06 -16.85 -3.50
CA ALA A 124 1.23 -16.91 -4.38
C ALA A 124 2.54 -17.15 -3.64
N GLY A 125 2.46 -17.71 -2.44
CA GLY A 125 3.54 -17.87 -1.47
C GLY A 125 3.33 -16.95 -0.26
N ALA A 126 4.04 -17.24 0.83
CA ALA A 126 3.91 -16.48 2.06
C ALA A 126 4.51 -15.07 1.94
N PHE A 127 3.67 -14.07 1.72
CA PHE A 127 4.06 -12.66 1.59
C PHE A 127 3.29 -11.77 2.55
N LEU A 128 3.94 -10.69 2.96
CA LEU A 128 3.33 -9.57 3.67
C LEU A 128 3.28 -8.35 2.74
N ARG A 129 2.14 -7.68 2.70
CA ARG A 129 1.99 -6.39 2.04
C ARG A 129 1.97 -5.28 3.07
N LEU A 130 2.91 -4.37 2.97
CA LEU A 130 2.97 -3.15 3.77
C LEU A 130 2.50 -1.96 2.95
N SER A 131 1.99 -0.91 3.61
CA SER A 131 1.53 0.31 2.97
C SER A 131 2.25 1.53 3.56
N VAL A 132 2.59 2.49 2.69
CA VAL A 132 3.16 3.77 3.11
C VAL A 132 2.14 4.91 3.13
N THR A 133 0.85 4.55 3.28
CA THR A 133 -0.26 5.52 3.36
C THR A 133 -0.53 6.02 4.78
N TYR A 134 0.37 5.75 5.73
CA TYR A 134 0.29 6.26 7.10
C TYR A 134 0.24 7.79 7.14
N GLU A 135 -0.33 8.33 8.21
CA GLU A 135 -0.34 9.77 8.46
C GLU A 135 0.94 10.20 9.17
N ALA A 136 1.54 11.26 8.68
CA ALA A 136 2.65 11.97 9.31
C ALA A 136 2.60 13.43 8.84
N PRO A 137 2.67 14.40 9.76
CA PRO A 137 2.55 15.82 9.43
C PRO A 137 3.73 16.32 8.60
N ASP A 138 4.92 15.76 8.80
CA ASP A 138 6.17 16.16 8.16
C ASP A 138 7.15 15.00 7.98
N GLU A 139 8.32 15.27 7.41
CA GLU A 139 9.34 14.26 7.17
C GLU A 139 10.01 13.75 8.45
N ALA A 140 10.09 14.57 9.48
CA ALA A 140 10.66 14.18 10.78
C ALA A 140 9.77 13.14 11.47
N ALA A 141 8.44 13.31 11.38
CA ALA A 141 7.48 12.33 11.86
C ALA A 141 7.52 11.03 11.03
N GLU A 142 7.76 11.12 9.71
CA GLU A 142 7.99 9.93 8.88
C GLU A 142 9.24 9.17 9.34
N ASP A 143 10.33 9.87 9.63
CA ASP A 143 11.58 9.26 10.09
C ASP A 143 11.42 8.62 11.47
N ALA A 144 10.75 9.29 12.39
CA ALA A 144 10.45 8.75 13.72
C ALA A 144 9.61 7.47 13.64
N LEU A 145 8.59 7.44 12.77
CA LEU A 145 7.76 6.26 12.58
C LEU A 145 8.55 5.09 11.99
N MET A 146 9.45 5.36 11.05
CA MET A 146 10.29 4.30 10.46
C MET A 146 11.32 3.78 11.47
N ALA A 147 11.92 4.65 12.28
CA ALA A 147 12.84 4.26 13.34
C ALA A 147 12.12 3.38 14.40
N GLU A 148 10.91 3.73 14.79
CA GLU A 148 10.10 2.92 15.71
C GLU A 148 9.73 1.57 15.10
N THR A 149 9.34 1.54 13.84
CA THR A 149 9.05 0.28 13.13
C THR A 149 10.29 -0.62 13.06
N GLU A 150 11.44 -0.05 12.73
CA GLU A 150 12.72 -0.77 12.70
C GLU A 150 13.09 -1.32 14.08
N ASN A 151 12.94 -0.52 15.15
CA ASN A 151 13.23 -0.94 16.51
C ASN A 151 12.36 -2.11 16.95
N ARG A 152 11.05 -2.05 16.69
CA ARG A 152 10.12 -3.16 16.99
C ARG A 152 10.48 -4.44 16.27
N LEU A 153 10.83 -4.35 14.97
CA LEU A 153 11.20 -5.52 14.17
C LEU A 153 12.56 -6.10 14.56
N LYS A 154 13.55 -5.26 14.90
CA LYS A 154 14.89 -5.74 15.31
C LYS A 154 14.87 -6.58 16.58
N ILE A 155 14.02 -6.25 17.56
CA ILE A 155 13.87 -6.99 18.81
C ILE A 155 13.46 -8.43 18.53
N LEU A 156 12.71 -8.69 17.45
CA LEU A 156 12.16 -10.00 17.12
C LEU A 156 13.22 -10.98 16.62
N ARG A 157 14.32 -10.53 16.06
CA ARG A 157 15.32 -11.39 15.41
C ARG A 157 14.64 -12.36 14.44
N LEU A 158 14.00 -11.80 13.40
CA LEU A 158 13.23 -12.53 12.41
C LEU A 158 14.06 -13.61 11.70
N VAL A 159 13.43 -14.75 11.42
CA VAL A 159 13.99 -15.89 10.66
C VAL A 159 13.30 -15.96 9.31
N PHE A 160 14.08 -16.05 8.21
CA PHE A 160 13.59 -16.08 6.84
C PHE A 160 13.81 -17.42 6.13
#